data_56e209d1d03b674cd81769caf3eb8651
#
_entry.id   56e209d1d03b674cd81769caf3eb8651
#
_cell.length_a   1.000
_cell.length_b   1.000
_cell.length_c   1.000
_cell.angle_alpha   90.00
_cell.angle_beta   90.00
_cell.angle_gamma   90.00
#
_symmetry.space_group_name_H-M   'P 1'
#
loop_
_entity.id
_entity.type
_entity.pdbx_description
1 polymer ?
#
loop_
_entity_poly.entity_id
_entity_poly.type
_entity_poly.pdbx_seq_one_letter_code
_entity_poly.pdbx_strand_id
1 'polypeptide(L)'
;YDLQLIGFYDGFRGLLHDRHIVLNDSALSGILTIGGTILGTSRDKPQKMLVGGKIQDMREAMMETYKKHHLDVLVCIGGGGTQKNAYSLMEKGLNIITLPKTIDNDIANTDATLGFDTALGIATEAIDRLHSTAHSHHRIIIVEIMGHNAGWLALGAGVAGGADVILIPEIAYEPESIAQAILERSQSGKHFSIVAVSEGAMSKADRRHESKLIEEKSSAKEKKDKEKARLALEEFYAAQAGRTMRLSADLERLTGLESRVTIL
;
A
#
# COMPACT_ATOMS: atom_id res chain seq x y z
N TYR A 1 -25.08 -25.13 -5.57
CA TYR A 1 -25.11 -24.48 -6.88
C TYR A 1 -24.13 -25.20 -7.80
N ASP A 2 -24.55 -25.53 -9.00
CA ASP A 2 -23.71 -26.18 -10.02
C ASP A 2 -22.95 -25.07 -10.78
N LEU A 3 -21.87 -24.55 -10.16
CA LEU A 3 -21.03 -23.48 -10.70
C LEU A 3 -19.71 -24.05 -11.20
N GLN A 4 -19.37 -23.75 -12.44
CA GLN A 4 -18.02 -23.99 -12.96
C GLN A 4 -17.16 -22.74 -12.74
N LEU A 5 -16.04 -22.89 -12.04
CA LEU A 5 -15.12 -21.81 -11.74
C LEU A 5 -13.85 -21.92 -12.59
N ILE A 6 -13.47 -20.81 -13.23
CA ILE A 6 -12.23 -20.70 -14.00
C ILE A 6 -11.37 -19.61 -13.36
N GLY A 7 -10.13 -19.94 -13.03
CA GLY A 7 -9.15 -18.99 -12.51
C GLY A 7 -8.16 -18.57 -13.59
N PHE A 8 -8.08 -17.27 -13.90
CA PHE A 8 -7.10 -16.73 -14.86
C PHE A 8 -5.77 -16.43 -14.14
N TYR A 9 -4.66 -16.94 -14.68
CA TYR A 9 -3.32 -16.69 -14.13
C TYR A 9 -2.87 -15.24 -14.35
N ASP A 10 -2.15 -14.67 -13.41
CA ASP A 10 -1.55 -13.34 -13.49
C ASP A 10 -2.56 -12.23 -13.80
N GLY A 11 -3.77 -12.33 -13.25
CA GLY A 11 -4.82 -11.33 -13.36
C GLY A 11 -5.24 -11.03 -14.81
N PHE A 12 -5.28 -9.75 -15.20
CA PHE A 12 -5.73 -9.36 -16.55
C PHE A 12 -4.83 -9.86 -17.68
N ARG A 13 -3.56 -10.20 -17.39
CA ARG A 13 -2.66 -10.82 -18.38
C ARG A 13 -3.14 -12.22 -18.76
N GLY A 14 -3.58 -13.00 -17.80
CA GLY A 14 -4.12 -14.33 -18.04
C GLY A 14 -5.43 -14.27 -18.82
N LEU A 15 -6.29 -13.31 -18.52
CA LEU A 15 -7.52 -13.09 -19.30
C LEU A 15 -7.20 -12.71 -20.76
N LEU A 16 -6.18 -11.87 -21.00
CA LEU A 16 -5.75 -11.51 -22.35
C LEU A 16 -5.22 -12.70 -23.15
N HIS A 17 -4.37 -13.52 -22.51
CA HIS A 17 -3.68 -14.62 -23.19
C HIS A 17 -4.38 -15.97 -23.04
N ASP A 18 -5.60 -15.98 -22.51
CA ASP A 18 -6.41 -17.19 -22.27
C ASP A 18 -5.67 -18.25 -21.43
N ARG A 19 -4.88 -17.79 -20.44
CA ARG A 19 -4.17 -18.68 -19.51
C ARG A 19 -5.00 -18.89 -18.26
N HIS A 20 -5.55 -20.07 -18.10
CA HIS A 20 -6.48 -20.35 -17.02
C HIS A 20 -6.34 -21.77 -16.47
N ILE A 21 -6.99 -22.01 -15.35
CA ILE A 21 -7.17 -23.30 -14.71
C ILE A 21 -8.63 -23.45 -14.28
N VAL A 22 -9.16 -24.67 -14.36
CA VAL A 22 -10.47 -24.99 -13.75
C VAL A 22 -10.25 -25.14 -12.25
N LEU A 23 -10.97 -24.36 -11.45
CA LEU A 23 -10.93 -24.38 -10.00
C LEU A 23 -11.90 -25.43 -9.46
N ASN A 24 -11.43 -26.68 -9.42
CA ASN A 24 -12.14 -27.80 -8.85
C ASN A 24 -11.64 -28.14 -7.43
N ASP A 25 -12.25 -29.09 -6.76
CA ASP A 25 -11.88 -29.52 -5.40
C ASP A 25 -10.40 -29.88 -5.27
N SER A 26 -9.83 -30.53 -6.30
CA SER A 26 -8.40 -30.88 -6.30
C SER A 26 -7.50 -29.63 -6.36
N ALA A 27 -7.84 -28.67 -7.21
CA ALA A 27 -7.07 -27.43 -7.35
C ALA A 27 -7.18 -26.51 -6.11
N LEU A 28 -8.29 -26.61 -5.37
CA LEU A 28 -8.55 -25.80 -4.18
C LEU A 28 -8.19 -26.50 -2.87
N SER A 29 -7.85 -27.79 -2.91
CA SER A 29 -7.50 -28.55 -1.71
C SER A 29 -6.23 -28.01 -1.07
N GLY A 30 -6.29 -27.70 0.24
CA GLY A 30 -5.14 -27.28 1.02
C GLY A 30 -4.70 -25.80 0.85
N ILE A 31 -5.38 -25.00 0.01
CA ILE A 31 -4.94 -23.62 -0.25
C ILE A 31 -5.20 -22.64 0.90
N LEU A 32 -6.09 -22.97 1.86
CA LEU A 32 -6.46 -22.05 2.96
C LEU A 32 -5.30 -21.66 3.86
N THR A 33 -4.26 -22.50 3.94
CA THR A 33 -3.07 -22.24 4.75
C THR A 33 -1.89 -21.71 3.93
N ILE A 34 -2.07 -21.52 2.61
CA ILE A 34 -1.05 -21.01 1.71
C ILE A 34 -1.22 -19.52 1.53
N GLY A 35 -0.18 -18.74 1.84
CA GLY A 35 -0.18 -17.29 1.62
C GLY A 35 -0.10 -16.92 0.14
N GLY A 36 -0.50 -15.70 -0.18
CA GLY A 36 -0.49 -15.17 -1.55
C GLY A 36 -1.66 -15.64 -2.40
N THR A 37 -1.40 -15.99 -3.65
CA THR A 37 -2.43 -16.46 -4.59
C THR A 37 -1.90 -17.59 -5.48
N ILE A 38 -2.69 -18.64 -5.64
CA ILE A 38 -2.38 -19.77 -6.55
C ILE A 38 -2.44 -19.36 -8.02
N LEU A 39 -3.12 -18.23 -8.32
CA LEU A 39 -3.26 -17.74 -9.69
C LEU A 39 -2.17 -16.73 -10.08
N GLY A 40 -1.36 -16.27 -9.13
CA GLY A 40 -0.44 -15.17 -9.37
C GLY A 40 -1.13 -13.83 -9.55
N THR A 41 -0.35 -12.82 -9.93
CA THR A 41 -0.85 -11.44 -10.09
C THR A 41 -0.02 -10.67 -11.11
N SER A 42 -0.59 -9.60 -11.69
CA SER A 42 0.13 -8.63 -12.52
C SER A 42 -0.32 -7.20 -12.22
N ARG A 43 0.51 -6.24 -12.64
CA ARG A 43 0.20 -4.81 -12.57
C ARG A 43 -0.28 -4.24 -13.92
N ASP A 44 -0.64 -5.12 -14.85
CA ASP A 44 -1.09 -4.72 -16.18
C ASP A 44 -2.41 -3.95 -16.13
N LYS A 45 -2.49 -2.96 -16.99
CA LYS A 45 -3.69 -2.13 -17.15
C LYS A 45 -4.32 -2.48 -18.50
N PRO A 46 -5.54 -3.05 -18.56
CA PRO A 46 -6.19 -3.49 -19.80
C PRO A 46 -6.14 -2.48 -20.95
N GLN A 47 -6.29 -1.18 -20.63
CA GLN A 47 -6.25 -0.10 -21.60
C GLN A 47 -4.84 0.36 -22.01
N LYS A 48 -3.76 -0.15 -21.38
CA LYS A 48 -2.36 0.24 -21.63
C LYS A 48 -1.41 -0.93 -21.38
N MET A 49 -1.54 -1.99 -22.15
CA MET A 49 -0.67 -3.16 -22.07
C MET A 49 0.45 -3.10 -23.09
N LEU A 50 1.65 -3.54 -22.71
CA LEU A 50 2.78 -3.69 -23.62
C LEU A 50 2.65 -5.02 -24.37
N VAL A 51 2.26 -4.97 -25.64
CA VAL A 51 2.11 -6.14 -26.52
C VAL A 51 2.89 -5.89 -27.81
N GLY A 52 3.76 -6.83 -28.17
CA GLY A 52 4.61 -6.70 -29.37
C GLY A 52 5.48 -5.44 -29.37
N GLY A 53 5.98 -4.99 -28.20
CA GLY A 53 6.80 -3.79 -28.04
C GLY A 53 6.04 -2.46 -28.12
N LYS A 54 4.71 -2.47 -28.23
CA LYS A 54 3.84 -1.29 -28.28
C LYS A 54 2.81 -1.30 -27.16
N ILE A 55 2.49 -0.10 -26.64
CA ILE A 55 1.39 0.07 -25.69
C ILE A 55 0.10 0.07 -26.47
N GLN A 56 -0.83 -0.85 -26.11
CA GLN A 56 -2.10 -1.05 -26.78
C GLN A 56 -3.24 -1.21 -25.79
N ASP A 57 -4.45 -0.86 -26.21
CA ASP A 57 -5.70 -1.16 -25.49
C ASP A 57 -6.13 -2.60 -25.82
N MET A 58 -6.10 -3.47 -24.82
CA MET A 58 -6.39 -4.90 -24.98
C MET A 58 -7.75 -5.31 -24.42
N ARG A 59 -8.61 -4.34 -24.10
CA ARG A 59 -9.94 -4.63 -23.52
C ARG A 59 -10.85 -5.46 -24.44
N GLU A 60 -10.80 -5.20 -25.74
CA GLU A 60 -11.58 -5.97 -26.73
C GLU A 60 -11.12 -7.45 -26.79
N ALA A 61 -9.81 -7.69 -26.79
CA ALA A 61 -9.28 -9.07 -26.76
C ALA A 61 -9.66 -9.81 -25.46
N MET A 62 -9.71 -9.11 -24.33
CA MET A 62 -10.21 -9.69 -23.07
C MET A 62 -11.70 -10.01 -23.12
N MET A 63 -12.50 -9.18 -23.80
CA MET A 63 -13.92 -9.47 -24.06
C MET A 63 -14.11 -10.71 -24.93
N GLU A 64 -13.25 -10.92 -25.92
CA GLU A 64 -13.28 -12.14 -26.75
C GLU A 64 -13.04 -13.39 -25.92
N THR A 65 -12.03 -13.35 -25.00
CA THR A 65 -11.78 -14.46 -24.07
C THR A 65 -12.98 -14.71 -23.14
N TYR A 66 -13.58 -13.64 -22.60
CA TYR A 66 -14.77 -13.72 -21.75
C TYR A 66 -15.93 -14.42 -22.49
N LYS A 67 -16.21 -14.02 -23.74
CA LYS A 67 -17.26 -14.61 -24.58
C LYS A 67 -16.92 -16.05 -24.97
N LYS A 68 -15.65 -16.33 -25.32
CA LYS A 68 -15.18 -17.67 -25.70
C LYS A 68 -15.44 -18.72 -24.63
N HIS A 69 -15.24 -18.34 -23.36
CA HIS A 69 -15.51 -19.24 -22.23
C HIS A 69 -16.96 -19.18 -21.72
N HIS A 70 -17.85 -18.43 -22.39
CA HIS A 70 -19.25 -18.24 -21.97
C HIS A 70 -19.38 -17.84 -20.50
N LEU A 71 -18.51 -16.92 -20.04
CA LEU A 71 -18.52 -16.50 -18.64
C LEU A 71 -19.78 -15.68 -18.33
N ASP A 72 -20.48 -16.02 -17.26
CA ASP A 72 -21.63 -15.26 -16.76
C ASP A 72 -21.17 -14.02 -15.98
N VAL A 73 -20.06 -14.13 -15.27
CA VAL A 73 -19.49 -13.06 -14.45
C VAL A 73 -17.98 -13.20 -14.33
N LEU A 74 -17.29 -12.07 -14.31
CA LEU A 74 -15.85 -11.98 -13.98
C LEU A 74 -15.70 -11.41 -12.57
N VAL A 75 -15.13 -12.21 -11.65
CA VAL A 75 -14.80 -11.76 -10.30
C VAL A 75 -13.37 -11.22 -10.28
N CYS A 76 -13.21 -9.94 -9.96
CA CYS A 76 -11.91 -9.27 -9.87
C CYS A 76 -11.53 -9.02 -8.40
N ILE A 77 -10.50 -9.70 -7.90
CA ILE A 77 -10.02 -9.60 -6.52
C ILE A 77 -8.77 -8.73 -6.48
N GLY A 78 -8.81 -7.57 -5.80
CA GLY A 78 -7.65 -6.69 -5.72
C GLY A 78 -7.93 -5.31 -5.14
N GLY A 79 -6.90 -4.47 -5.09
CA GLY A 79 -6.95 -3.11 -4.57
C GLY A 79 -7.49 -2.08 -5.57
N GLY A 80 -7.31 -0.79 -5.30
CA GLY A 80 -7.85 0.33 -6.09
C GLY A 80 -7.48 0.29 -7.57
N GLY A 81 -6.29 -0.20 -7.93
CA GLY A 81 -5.89 -0.41 -9.33
C GLY A 81 -6.74 -1.45 -10.05
N THR A 82 -7.02 -2.57 -9.38
CA THR A 82 -7.91 -3.62 -9.91
C THR A 82 -9.33 -3.11 -10.08
N GLN A 83 -9.86 -2.34 -9.10
CA GLN A 83 -11.18 -1.74 -9.17
C GLN A 83 -11.32 -0.84 -10.41
N LYS A 84 -10.35 0.06 -10.64
CA LYS A 84 -10.33 0.95 -11.83
C LYS A 84 -10.28 0.19 -13.15
N ASN A 85 -9.48 -0.88 -13.20
CA ASN A 85 -9.37 -1.71 -14.40
C ASN A 85 -10.65 -2.53 -14.65
N ALA A 86 -11.24 -3.09 -13.62
CA ALA A 86 -12.52 -3.80 -13.67
C ALA A 86 -13.64 -2.86 -14.16
N TYR A 87 -13.72 -1.65 -13.61
CA TYR A 87 -14.66 -0.63 -14.07
C TYR A 87 -14.54 -0.35 -15.58
N SER A 88 -13.30 -0.22 -16.08
CA SER A 88 -13.05 0.05 -17.50
C SER A 88 -13.47 -1.11 -18.42
N LEU A 89 -13.49 -2.35 -17.94
CA LEU A 89 -14.01 -3.52 -18.65
C LEU A 89 -15.54 -3.60 -18.54
N MET A 90 -16.11 -3.22 -17.40
CA MET A 90 -17.56 -3.13 -17.21
C MET A 90 -18.16 -2.11 -18.18
N GLU A 91 -17.52 -0.95 -18.41
CA GLU A 91 -17.94 0.03 -19.43
C GLU A 91 -17.96 -0.55 -20.86
N LYS A 92 -17.21 -1.62 -21.11
CA LYS A 92 -17.22 -2.37 -22.37
C LYS A 92 -18.30 -3.46 -22.41
N GLY A 93 -19.06 -3.66 -21.35
CA GLY A 93 -20.20 -4.57 -21.29
C GLY A 93 -19.91 -5.92 -20.63
N LEU A 94 -18.78 -6.09 -19.93
CA LEU A 94 -18.56 -7.27 -19.10
C LEU A 94 -19.39 -7.18 -17.82
N ASN A 95 -19.98 -8.30 -17.40
CA ASN A 95 -20.60 -8.43 -16.10
C ASN A 95 -19.49 -8.71 -15.06
N ILE A 96 -19.25 -7.76 -14.13
CA ILE A 96 -18.11 -7.82 -13.22
C ILE A 96 -18.56 -7.61 -11.77
N ILE A 97 -17.99 -8.42 -10.88
CA ILE A 97 -18.06 -8.24 -9.44
C ILE A 97 -16.62 -8.00 -8.94
N THR A 98 -16.43 -7.02 -8.08
CA THR A 98 -15.13 -6.74 -7.48
C THR A 98 -15.11 -7.07 -5.99
N LEU A 99 -14.02 -7.67 -5.53
CA LEU A 99 -13.75 -7.95 -4.12
C LEU A 99 -12.54 -7.12 -3.68
N PRO A 100 -12.70 -6.21 -2.70
CA PRO A 100 -11.63 -5.31 -2.28
C PRO A 100 -10.58 -6.05 -1.47
N LYS A 101 -9.43 -6.38 -2.09
CA LYS A 101 -8.29 -7.03 -1.45
C LYS A 101 -7.08 -6.11 -1.47
N THR A 102 -6.76 -5.56 -0.32
CA THR A 102 -5.54 -4.79 -0.02
C THR A 102 -5.30 -4.80 1.48
N ILE A 103 -4.07 -4.57 1.91
CA ILE A 103 -3.73 -4.40 3.33
C ILE A 103 -3.95 -2.96 3.80
N ASP A 104 -4.06 -2.00 2.88
CA ASP A 104 -4.06 -0.56 3.18
C ASP A 104 -5.38 -0.04 3.73
N ASN A 105 -6.47 -0.78 3.55
CA ASN A 105 -7.85 -0.40 3.88
C ASN A 105 -8.28 0.95 3.27
N ASP A 106 -7.87 1.20 2.03
CA ASP A 106 -7.98 2.48 1.32
C ASP A 106 -9.05 2.49 0.21
N ILE A 107 -9.96 1.51 0.21
CA ILE A 107 -11.03 1.41 -0.79
C ILE A 107 -12.29 2.11 -0.29
N ALA A 108 -12.72 3.13 -1.01
CA ALA A 108 -13.92 3.89 -0.67
C ALA A 108 -15.16 3.00 -0.59
N ASN A 109 -16.08 3.33 0.33
CA ASN A 109 -17.33 2.60 0.61
C ASN A 109 -17.10 1.12 1.00
N THR A 110 -15.97 0.82 1.61
CA THR A 110 -15.62 -0.50 2.14
C THR A 110 -15.26 -0.35 3.61
N ASP A 111 -15.91 -1.10 4.50
CA ASP A 111 -15.63 -1.04 5.94
C ASP A 111 -14.27 -1.65 6.27
N ALA A 112 -13.99 -2.84 5.71
CA ALA A 112 -12.69 -3.50 5.85
C ALA A 112 -12.33 -4.24 4.56
N THR A 113 -11.09 -4.04 4.10
CA THR A 113 -10.55 -4.75 2.94
C THR A 113 -10.03 -6.12 3.34
N LEU A 114 -10.14 -7.10 2.42
CA LEU A 114 -9.57 -8.44 2.61
C LEU A 114 -8.05 -8.35 2.71
N GLY A 115 -7.50 -8.80 3.80
CA GLY A 115 -6.06 -8.75 4.09
C GLY A 115 -5.64 -7.66 5.09
N PHE A 116 -6.48 -6.65 5.36
CA PHE A 116 -6.18 -5.60 6.34
C PHE A 116 -6.00 -6.18 7.75
N ASP A 117 -6.95 -6.97 8.24
CA ASP A 117 -6.90 -7.56 9.58
C ASP A 117 -5.69 -8.49 9.76
N THR A 118 -5.38 -9.30 8.75
CA THR A 118 -4.18 -10.16 8.74
C THR A 118 -2.90 -9.35 8.86
N ALA A 119 -2.76 -8.28 8.06
CA ALA A 119 -1.59 -7.42 8.11
C ALA A 119 -1.49 -6.64 9.43
N LEU A 120 -2.64 -6.20 9.98
CA LEU A 120 -2.73 -5.54 11.27
C LEU A 120 -2.21 -6.45 12.40
N GLY A 121 -2.63 -7.71 12.42
CA GLY A 121 -2.15 -8.68 13.40
C GLY A 121 -0.63 -8.91 13.32
N ILE A 122 -0.10 -9.07 12.10
CA ILE A 122 1.36 -9.24 11.88
C ILE A 122 2.14 -8.01 12.32
N ALA A 123 1.67 -6.81 11.96
CA ALA A 123 2.34 -5.57 12.35
C ALA A 123 2.30 -5.34 13.87
N THR A 124 1.19 -5.66 14.52
CA THR A 124 1.05 -5.62 15.98
C THR A 124 2.02 -6.57 16.67
N GLU A 125 2.10 -7.82 16.21
CA GLU A 125 3.06 -8.81 16.74
C GLU A 125 4.51 -8.36 16.55
N ALA A 126 4.83 -7.75 15.42
CA ALA A 126 6.18 -7.22 15.17
C ALA A 126 6.54 -6.09 16.15
N ILE A 127 5.62 -5.15 16.42
CA ILE A 127 5.81 -4.10 17.42
C ILE A 127 6.00 -4.71 18.81
N ASP A 128 5.17 -5.66 19.18
CA ASP A 128 5.22 -6.34 20.50
C ASP A 128 6.60 -6.95 20.78
N ARG A 129 7.19 -7.61 19.77
CA ARG A 129 8.52 -8.21 19.87
C ARG A 129 9.65 -7.18 20.10
N LEU A 130 9.45 -5.94 19.69
CA LEU A 130 10.46 -4.88 19.82
C LEU A 130 10.51 -4.24 21.21
N HIS A 131 9.47 -4.38 22.04
CA HIS A 131 9.43 -3.81 23.39
C HIS A 131 10.60 -4.29 24.25
N SER A 132 10.94 -5.58 24.22
CA SER A 132 12.02 -6.15 25.03
C SER A 132 13.39 -5.55 24.69
N THR A 133 13.69 -5.38 23.41
CA THR A 133 14.96 -4.77 22.98
C THR A 133 14.96 -3.25 23.22
N ALA A 134 13.84 -2.57 23.00
CA ALA A 134 13.70 -1.14 23.29
C ALA A 134 13.97 -0.85 24.78
N HIS A 135 13.33 -1.62 25.65
CA HIS A 135 13.48 -1.52 27.10
C HIS A 135 14.93 -1.82 27.57
N SER A 136 15.53 -2.89 27.05
CA SER A 136 16.87 -3.34 27.48
C SER A 136 17.99 -2.37 27.08
N HIS A 137 17.82 -1.67 25.98
CA HIS A 137 18.84 -0.76 25.44
C HIS A 137 18.53 0.72 25.61
N HIS A 138 17.40 1.08 26.19
CA HIS A 138 16.95 2.47 26.38
C HIS A 138 16.97 3.29 25.09
N ARG A 139 16.40 2.70 24.01
CA ARG A 139 16.44 3.26 22.65
C ARG A 139 15.09 3.77 22.19
N ILE A 140 15.13 4.58 21.15
CA ILE A 140 14.00 4.87 20.30
C ILE A 140 13.95 3.78 19.23
N ILE A 141 12.86 3.01 19.15
CA ILE A 141 12.62 2.07 18.06
C ILE A 141 11.59 2.67 17.13
N ILE A 142 11.97 2.87 15.88
CA ILE A 142 11.08 3.38 14.83
C ILE A 142 10.67 2.21 13.96
N VAL A 143 9.37 1.97 13.84
CA VAL A 143 8.80 0.87 13.07
C VAL A 143 8.09 1.46 11.86
N GLU A 144 8.67 1.29 10.66
CA GLU A 144 8.01 1.66 9.42
C GLU A 144 7.02 0.59 9.01
N ILE A 145 5.79 0.99 8.75
CA ILE A 145 4.67 0.10 8.46
C ILE A 145 4.10 0.50 7.10
N MET A 146 3.84 -0.48 6.24
CA MET A 146 3.18 -0.29 4.95
C MET A 146 1.81 0.38 5.12
N GLY A 147 1.19 0.82 4.04
CA GLY A 147 -0.12 1.47 4.03
C GLY A 147 -0.24 2.51 2.92
N HIS A 148 0.77 2.64 2.07
CA HIS A 148 0.81 3.60 0.97
C HIS A 148 0.46 5.04 1.45
N ASN A 149 -0.70 5.57 1.07
CA ASN A 149 -1.17 6.91 1.46
C ASN A 149 -2.25 6.88 2.56
N ALA A 150 -2.49 5.72 3.17
CA ALA A 150 -3.46 5.54 4.25
C ALA A 150 -2.76 5.11 5.55
N GLY A 151 -3.12 5.73 6.66
CA GLY A 151 -2.52 5.48 7.95
C GLY A 151 -3.18 4.37 8.78
N TRP A 152 -4.20 3.70 8.26
CA TRP A 152 -5.02 2.74 9.01
C TRP A 152 -4.20 1.61 9.62
N LEU A 153 -3.26 1.04 8.86
CA LEU A 153 -2.46 -0.07 9.33
C LEU A 153 -1.48 0.37 10.43
N ALA A 154 -0.78 1.49 10.21
CA ALA A 154 0.14 2.04 11.22
C ALA A 154 -0.60 2.51 12.48
N LEU A 155 -1.79 3.11 12.33
CA LEU A 155 -2.61 3.54 13.47
C LEU A 155 -3.07 2.34 14.29
N GLY A 156 -3.69 1.36 13.64
CA GLY A 156 -4.21 0.19 14.33
C GLY A 156 -3.11 -0.64 14.99
N ALA A 157 -2.02 -0.92 14.29
CA ALA A 157 -0.88 -1.67 14.82
C ALA A 157 -0.14 -0.90 15.93
N GLY A 158 0.00 0.42 15.77
CA GLY A 158 0.63 1.27 16.78
C GLY A 158 -0.16 1.32 18.08
N VAL A 159 -1.50 1.45 18.01
CA VAL A 159 -2.37 1.43 19.18
C VAL A 159 -2.36 0.05 19.85
N ALA A 160 -2.56 -1.02 19.06
CA ALA A 160 -2.61 -2.39 19.58
C ALA A 160 -1.26 -2.88 20.12
N GLY A 161 -0.15 -2.52 19.47
CA GLY A 161 1.22 -2.87 19.86
C GLY A 161 1.83 -1.93 20.90
N GLY A 162 1.11 -0.91 21.38
CA GLY A 162 1.56 0.00 22.43
C GLY A 162 2.66 0.96 22.00
N ALA A 163 2.64 1.45 20.75
CA ALA A 163 3.53 2.51 20.31
C ALA A 163 3.24 3.82 21.05
N ASP A 164 4.30 4.55 21.37
CA ASP A 164 4.23 5.80 22.12
C ASP A 164 3.91 7.00 21.23
N VAL A 165 4.31 6.92 19.97
CA VAL A 165 4.03 7.90 18.91
C VAL A 165 3.59 7.16 17.66
N ILE A 166 2.56 7.67 16.99
CA ILE A 166 2.06 7.10 15.74
C ILE A 166 2.00 8.21 14.68
N LEU A 167 2.68 8.00 13.56
CA LEU A 167 2.76 8.94 12.45
C LEU A 167 2.04 8.38 11.24
N ILE A 168 1.03 9.12 10.75
CA ILE A 168 0.18 8.72 9.65
C ILE A 168 0.23 9.74 8.50
N PRO A 169 -0.04 9.33 7.25
CA PRO A 169 -0.01 10.24 6.11
C PRO A 169 -1.00 11.40 6.21
N GLU A 170 -2.13 11.19 6.86
CA GLU A 170 -3.22 12.16 7.00
C GLU A 170 -2.83 13.37 7.86
N ILE A 171 -1.86 13.19 8.78
CA ILE A 171 -1.41 14.22 9.71
C ILE A 171 0.09 14.44 9.54
N ALA A 172 0.46 15.56 8.94
CA ALA A 172 1.87 15.92 8.78
C ALA A 172 2.52 16.25 10.13
N TYR A 173 3.72 15.71 10.37
CA TYR A 173 4.43 15.81 11.64
C TYR A 173 5.56 16.87 11.64
N GLU A 174 5.99 17.24 12.82
CA GLU A 174 7.22 18.01 13.07
C GLU A 174 8.18 17.17 13.90
N PRO A 175 9.43 16.91 13.44
CA PRO A 175 10.39 16.12 14.20
C PRO A 175 10.64 16.65 15.62
N GLU A 176 10.61 17.97 15.80
CA GLU A 176 10.79 18.63 17.09
C GLU A 176 9.68 18.27 18.09
N SER A 177 8.43 18.20 17.63
CA SER A 177 7.31 17.82 18.51
C SER A 177 7.40 16.35 18.94
N ILE A 178 7.89 15.48 18.06
CA ILE A 178 8.10 14.06 18.37
C ILE A 178 9.24 13.94 19.38
N ALA A 179 10.36 14.63 19.14
CA ALA A 179 11.51 14.64 20.04
C ALA A 179 11.13 15.13 21.44
N GLN A 180 10.31 16.19 21.52
CA GLN A 180 9.82 16.71 22.80
C GLN A 180 9.00 15.65 23.56
N ALA A 181 8.05 14.98 22.90
CA ALA A 181 7.24 13.92 23.50
C ALA A 181 8.11 12.76 24.03
N ILE A 182 9.14 12.37 23.29
CA ILE A 182 10.10 11.34 23.70
C ILE A 182 10.91 11.78 24.93
N LEU A 183 11.39 13.03 24.95
CA LEU A 183 12.14 13.57 26.09
C LEU A 183 11.28 13.68 27.35
N GLU A 184 10.04 14.15 27.25
CA GLU A 184 9.09 14.20 28.36
C GLU A 184 8.84 12.82 28.96
N ARG A 185 8.70 11.78 28.09
CA ARG A 185 8.59 10.39 28.54
C ARG A 185 9.84 9.93 29.28
N SER A 186 11.02 10.22 28.73
CA SER A 186 12.30 9.87 29.36
C SER A 186 12.45 10.53 30.73
N GLN A 187 12.09 11.79 30.84
CA GLN A 187 12.12 12.54 32.13
C GLN A 187 11.12 11.98 33.15
N SER A 188 10.01 11.39 32.68
CA SER A 188 9.04 10.71 33.56
C SER A 188 9.44 9.29 33.97
N GLY A 189 10.69 8.87 33.67
CA GLY A 189 11.23 7.57 34.04
C GLY A 189 10.95 6.43 33.03
N LYS A 190 10.45 6.74 31.85
CA LYS A 190 10.25 5.77 30.75
C LYS A 190 11.40 5.89 29.76
N HIS A 191 12.39 5.01 29.91
CA HIS A 191 13.68 5.15 29.23
C HIS A 191 13.72 4.65 27.77
N PHE A 192 12.61 4.24 27.18
CA PHE A 192 12.53 3.87 25.77
C PHE A 192 11.27 4.43 25.12
N SER A 193 11.24 4.48 23.80
CA SER A 193 10.05 4.87 23.04
C SER A 193 9.93 4.05 21.77
N ILE A 194 8.69 3.68 21.41
CA ILE A 194 8.36 3.05 20.14
C ILE A 194 7.57 4.05 19.30
N VAL A 195 8.06 4.30 18.07
CA VAL A 195 7.44 5.21 17.10
C VAL A 195 6.96 4.38 15.91
N ALA A 196 5.66 4.21 15.75
CA ALA A 196 5.06 3.58 14.58
C ALA A 196 4.89 4.63 13.47
N VAL A 197 5.44 4.36 12.29
CA VAL A 197 5.46 5.30 11.16
C VAL A 197 4.86 4.64 9.94
N SER A 198 3.77 5.17 9.39
CA SER A 198 3.32 4.75 8.06
C SER A 198 4.34 5.17 7.00
N GLU A 199 4.61 4.30 6.02
CA GLU A 199 5.53 4.59 4.91
C GLU A 199 5.19 5.89 4.15
N GLY A 200 3.92 6.28 4.15
CA GLY A 200 3.41 7.52 3.55
C GLY A 200 3.43 8.75 4.45
N ALA A 201 3.79 8.62 5.74
CA ALA A 201 3.82 9.76 6.65
C ALA A 201 4.87 10.81 6.24
N MET A 202 4.54 12.09 6.31
CA MET A 202 5.41 13.19 5.88
C MET A 202 5.59 14.24 6.95
N SER A 203 6.76 14.87 6.96
CA SER A 203 6.95 16.10 7.72
C SER A 203 6.09 17.24 7.17
N LYS A 204 5.80 18.26 8.00
CA LYS A 204 5.12 19.48 7.53
C LYS A 204 5.91 20.19 6.43
N ALA A 205 7.23 20.13 6.46
CA ALA A 205 8.09 20.70 5.42
C ALA A 205 7.92 19.98 4.09
N ASP A 206 8.00 18.63 4.10
CA ASP A 206 7.81 17.81 2.89
C ASP A 206 6.40 17.95 2.33
N ARG A 207 5.38 17.98 3.18
CA ARG A 207 3.97 18.18 2.77
C ARG A 207 3.76 19.53 2.08
N ARG A 208 4.36 20.60 2.60
CA ARG A 208 4.29 21.92 1.96
C ARG A 208 4.98 21.93 0.60
N HIS A 209 6.13 21.24 0.49
CA HIS A 209 6.86 21.11 -0.78
C HIS A 209 6.05 20.31 -1.80
N GLU A 210 5.52 19.16 -1.40
CA GLU A 210 4.62 18.34 -2.24
C GLU A 210 3.43 19.14 -2.76
N SER A 211 2.71 19.84 -1.85
CA SER A 211 1.54 20.64 -2.21
C SER A 211 1.87 21.71 -3.25
N LYS A 212 3.04 22.37 -3.11
CA LYS A 212 3.51 23.35 -4.09
C LYS A 212 3.77 22.72 -5.46
N LEU A 213 4.44 21.56 -5.52
CA LEU A 213 4.70 20.86 -6.77
C LEU A 213 3.40 20.38 -7.45
N ILE A 214 2.42 19.93 -6.66
CA ILE A 214 1.10 19.55 -7.18
C ILE A 214 0.36 20.76 -7.75
N GLU A 215 0.42 21.90 -7.08
CA GLU A 215 -0.19 23.15 -7.55
C GLU A 215 0.47 23.64 -8.85
N GLU A 216 1.79 23.63 -8.94
CA GLU A 216 2.54 23.96 -10.15
C GLU A 216 2.13 23.05 -11.32
N LYS A 217 2.00 21.73 -11.08
CA LYS A 217 1.54 20.77 -12.10
C LYS A 217 0.11 21.02 -12.55
N SER A 218 -0.79 21.39 -11.63
CA SER A 218 -2.20 21.62 -11.93
C SER A 218 -2.44 22.94 -12.66
N SER A 219 -1.67 23.99 -12.34
CA SER A 219 -1.74 25.32 -12.92
C SER A 219 -1.01 25.46 -14.27
N ALA A 220 -0.11 24.55 -14.58
CA ALA A 220 0.66 24.56 -15.84
C ALA A 220 -0.27 24.46 -17.07
N LYS A 221 -0.20 25.42 -17.97
CA LYS A 221 -1.01 25.48 -19.21
C LYS A 221 -0.31 24.80 -20.37
N GLU A 222 1.00 25.00 -20.50
CA GLU A 222 1.79 24.46 -21.58
C GLU A 222 2.20 23.01 -21.33
N LYS A 223 2.29 22.22 -22.40
CA LYS A 223 2.70 20.81 -22.33
C LYS A 223 4.11 20.64 -21.73
N LYS A 224 5.01 21.58 -22.02
CA LYS A 224 6.39 21.60 -21.52
C LYS A 224 6.44 21.83 -20.01
N ASP A 225 5.64 22.76 -19.51
CA ASP A 225 5.58 23.08 -18.07
C ASP A 225 4.94 21.94 -17.27
N LYS A 226 3.89 21.32 -17.83
CA LYS A 226 3.30 20.09 -17.23
C LYS A 226 4.30 18.96 -17.11
N GLU A 227 5.12 18.76 -18.15
CA GLU A 227 6.15 17.71 -18.15
C GLU A 227 7.25 18.03 -17.13
N LYS A 228 7.71 19.29 -17.05
CA LYS A 228 8.68 19.75 -16.05
C LYS A 228 8.15 19.54 -14.62
N ALA A 229 6.93 19.96 -14.35
CA ALA A 229 6.31 19.79 -13.03
C ALA A 229 6.08 18.31 -12.69
N ARG A 230 5.77 17.46 -13.68
CA ARG A 230 5.68 16.01 -13.51
C ARG A 230 7.01 15.42 -13.07
N LEU A 231 8.10 15.77 -13.76
CA LEU A 231 9.45 15.30 -13.44
C LEU A 231 9.90 15.76 -12.06
N ALA A 232 9.66 17.03 -11.70
CA ALA A 232 9.98 17.55 -10.37
C ALA A 232 9.23 16.79 -9.25
N LEU A 233 7.98 16.42 -9.48
CA LEU A 233 7.19 15.63 -8.53
C LEU A 233 7.71 14.17 -8.44
N GLU A 234 8.13 13.59 -9.55
CA GLU A 234 8.75 12.25 -9.57
C GLU A 234 10.11 12.26 -8.84
N GLU A 235 10.94 13.27 -9.05
CA GLU A 235 12.20 13.47 -8.32
C GLU A 235 11.95 13.65 -6.82
N PHE A 236 10.95 14.46 -6.44
CA PHE A 236 10.55 14.61 -5.05
C PHE A 236 10.19 13.26 -4.41
N TYR A 237 9.33 12.45 -5.04
CA TYR A 237 8.97 11.14 -4.49
C TYR A 237 10.16 10.16 -4.47
N ALA A 238 11.04 10.20 -5.47
CA ALA A 238 12.26 9.40 -5.45
C ALA A 238 13.20 9.79 -4.30
N ALA A 239 13.30 11.08 -3.98
CA ALA A 239 14.07 11.60 -2.85
C ALA A 239 13.45 11.26 -1.48
N GLN A 240 12.17 10.85 -1.45
CA GLN A 240 11.52 10.39 -0.22
C GLN A 240 11.90 8.96 0.19
N ALA A 241 12.62 8.22 -0.66
CA ALA A 241 13.21 6.94 -0.27
C ALA A 241 14.09 7.12 0.98
N GLY A 242 13.89 6.28 1.99
CA GLY A 242 14.60 6.39 3.28
C GLY A 242 14.15 7.56 4.19
N ARG A 243 12.93 8.05 4.02
CA ARG A 243 12.33 9.11 4.86
C ARG A 243 12.38 8.74 6.34
N THR A 244 12.06 7.52 6.69
CA THR A 244 12.10 7.02 8.07
C THR A 244 13.52 6.99 8.64
N MET A 245 14.53 6.74 7.80
CA MET A 245 15.93 6.85 8.22
C MET A 245 16.34 8.29 8.51
N ARG A 246 15.84 9.27 7.73
CA ARG A 246 16.05 10.70 8.02
C ARG A 246 15.38 11.10 9.33
N LEU A 247 14.13 10.67 9.56
CA LEU A 247 13.46 10.89 10.85
C LEU A 247 14.25 10.31 12.00
N SER A 248 14.81 9.11 11.86
CA SER A 248 15.67 8.47 12.85
C SER A 248 16.88 9.37 13.20
N ALA A 249 17.61 9.85 12.20
CA ALA A 249 18.75 10.74 12.39
C ALA A 249 18.35 12.08 13.04
N ASP A 250 17.20 12.65 12.67
CA ASP A 250 16.69 13.87 13.28
C ASP A 250 16.32 13.65 14.75
N LEU A 251 15.68 12.55 15.11
CA LEU A 251 15.34 12.22 16.49
C LEU A 251 16.59 11.98 17.33
N GLU A 252 17.60 11.28 16.81
CA GLU A 252 18.89 11.14 17.52
C GLU A 252 19.54 12.50 17.79
N ARG A 253 19.60 13.37 16.79
CA ARG A 253 20.17 14.72 16.91
C ARG A 253 19.41 15.59 17.92
N LEU A 254 18.07 15.50 17.95
CA LEU A 254 17.21 16.33 18.80
C LEU A 254 17.13 15.81 20.24
N THR A 255 17.21 14.50 20.45
CA THR A 255 17.02 13.89 21.78
C THR A 255 18.33 13.47 22.44
N GLY A 256 19.37 13.22 21.66
CA GLY A 256 20.62 12.59 22.14
C GLY A 256 20.46 11.09 22.45
N LEU A 257 19.32 10.49 22.17
CA LEU A 257 19.04 9.06 22.38
C LEU A 257 19.33 8.28 21.11
N GLU A 258 19.89 7.08 21.25
CA GLU A 258 20.10 6.16 20.12
C GLU A 258 18.77 5.70 19.53
N SER A 259 18.66 5.64 18.20
CA SER A 259 17.49 5.12 17.52
C SER A 259 17.80 3.93 16.60
N ARG A 260 16.81 3.11 16.33
CA ARG A 260 16.88 2.00 15.37
C ARG A 260 15.61 1.96 14.55
N VAL A 261 15.76 1.72 13.25
CA VAL A 261 14.64 1.57 12.32
C VAL A 261 14.44 0.10 11.99
N THR A 262 13.20 -0.33 12.05
CA THR A 262 12.71 -1.62 11.54
C THR A 262 11.66 -1.34 10.48
N ILE A 263 11.75 -2.00 9.34
CA ILE A 263 10.79 -1.87 8.23
C ILE A 263 10.01 -3.18 8.13
N LEU A 264 8.67 -3.09 8.13
CA LEU A 264 7.73 -4.22 8.07
C LEU A 264 7.08 -4.34 6.69
#